data_efa735532007014bf2345dd11f1c2d1f
#
_entry.id   efa735532007014bf2345dd11f1c2d1f
#
_cell.length_a   1.000
_cell.length_b   1.000
_cell.length_c   1.000
_cell.angle_alpha   90.00
_cell.angle_beta   90.00
_cell.angle_gamma   90.00
#
_symmetry.space_group_name_H-M   'P 1'
#
loop_
_entity.id
_entity.type
_entity.pdbx_description
1 polymer ?
#
loop_
_entity_poly.entity_id
_entity_poly.type
_entity_poly.pdbx_seq_one_letter_code
_entity_poly.pdbx_strand_id
1 'polypeptide(L)'
;MRTGELFAVEITGSYHQRIHEGLRRSPIAVWREFSASAPLRMPRDRMRFWVSFLPDEKRRLRPGGLHLFGLKYWHGALARDVGRMKHKVLVRYDPGDISHVFVERSSGQFVEARWHDLTLPSISLHEWRNELRARNKKARDERDTAAMMRAIARKRQIVEQASRATLSARRTGGKMRSREKDDDEFGTLRGVDLRVPVAGED
;
A
#
# COMPACT_ATOMS: atom_id res chain seq x y z
N MET A 1 5.61 0.18 0.86
CA MET A 1 4.84 0.59 2.04
C MET A 1 3.47 1.02 1.57
N ARG A 2 2.41 0.36 2.00
CA ARG A 2 1.05 0.71 1.57
C ARG A 2 0.62 1.98 2.31
N THR A 3 0.07 2.94 1.58
CA THR A 3 -0.39 4.24 2.16
C THR A 3 -1.29 4.04 3.39
N GLY A 4 -2.12 3.00 3.38
CA GLY A 4 -2.99 2.65 4.52
C GLY A 4 -2.24 2.24 5.78
N GLU A 5 -1.11 1.54 5.66
CA GLU A 5 -0.27 1.16 6.82
C GLU A 5 0.37 2.40 7.46
N LEU A 6 0.82 3.35 6.63
CA LEU A 6 1.38 4.61 7.11
C LEU A 6 0.34 5.41 7.90
N PHE A 7 -0.88 5.54 7.37
CA PHE A 7 -1.97 6.22 8.08
C PHE A 7 -2.35 5.50 9.38
N ALA A 8 -2.40 4.17 9.37
CA ALA A 8 -2.69 3.40 10.58
C ALA A 8 -1.64 3.66 11.67
N VAL A 9 -0.35 3.62 11.32
CA VAL A 9 0.75 3.90 12.25
C VAL A 9 0.72 5.35 12.75
N GLU A 10 0.47 6.33 11.87
CA GLU A 10 0.38 7.74 12.27
C GLU A 10 -0.81 7.98 13.22
N ILE A 11 -1.97 7.41 12.91
CA ILE A 11 -3.16 7.57 13.76
C ILE A 11 -2.97 6.89 15.12
N THR A 12 -2.52 5.63 15.13
CA THR A 12 -2.45 4.84 16.37
C THR A 12 -1.21 5.16 17.19
N GLY A 13 -0.08 5.39 16.55
CA GLY A 13 1.20 5.63 17.19
C GLY A 13 1.46 7.08 17.56
N SER A 14 0.99 8.02 16.75
CA SER A 14 1.24 9.45 16.96
C SER A 14 0.00 10.20 17.44
N TYR A 15 -1.05 10.25 16.60
CA TYR A 15 -2.24 11.08 16.88
C TYR A 15 -2.97 10.65 18.16
N HIS A 16 -3.22 9.37 18.36
CA HIS A 16 -3.94 8.89 19.54
C HIS A 16 -3.18 9.09 20.85
N GLN A 17 -1.86 9.26 20.80
CA GLN A 17 -1.02 9.45 21.99
C GLN A 17 -0.81 10.92 22.35
N ARG A 18 -0.97 11.84 21.41
CA ARG A 18 -0.80 13.28 21.65
C ARG A 18 -1.95 13.85 22.46
N ILE A 19 -1.65 14.88 23.28
CA ILE A 19 -2.69 15.65 23.97
C ILE A 19 -3.46 16.44 22.92
N HIS A 20 -4.77 16.21 22.86
CA HIS A 20 -5.67 16.95 21.96
C HIS A 20 -6.18 18.19 22.70
N GLU A 21 -6.04 19.37 22.09
CA GLU A 21 -6.38 20.65 22.73
C GLU A 21 -7.82 20.69 23.25
N GLY A 22 -8.79 20.25 22.47
CA GLY A 22 -10.19 20.20 22.88
C GLY A 22 -10.51 19.20 23.97
N LEU A 23 -9.75 18.11 24.10
CA LEU A 23 -9.93 17.09 25.12
C LEU A 23 -9.06 17.33 26.34
N ARG A 24 -8.02 18.13 26.22
CA ARG A 24 -6.92 18.31 27.20
C ARG A 24 -6.27 17.00 27.69
N ARG A 25 -6.48 15.94 26.94
CA ARG A 25 -6.02 14.56 27.20
C ARG A 25 -5.73 13.88 25.86
N SER A 26 -5.01 12.78 25.89
CA SER A 26 -4.82 11.98 24.68
C SER A 26 -6.12 11.25 24.32
N PRO A 27 -6.48 11.15 23.02
CA PRO A 27 -7.67 10.42 22.57
C PRO A 27 -7.71 8.97 23.08
N ILE A 28 -6.57 8.30 23.15
CA ILE A 28 -6.50 6.92 23.65
C ILE A 28 -6.83 6.81 25.14
N ALA A 29 -6.46 7.79 25.95
CA ALA A 29 -6.77 7.79 27.38
C ALA A 29 -8.28 7.97 27.62
N VAL A 30 -8.91 8.90 26.89
CA VAL A 30 -10.36 9.10 26.92
C VAL A 30 -11.09 7.85 26.41
N TRP A 31 -10.63 7.25 25.32
CA TRP A 31 -11.19 6.01 24.81
C TRP A 31 -11.16 4.87 25.84
N ARG A 32 -10.02 4.65 26.50
CA ARG A 32 -9.88 3.60 27.51
C ARG A 32 -10.82 3.78 28.71
N GLU A 33 -11.05 5.02 29.09
CA GLU A 33 -11.95 5.33 30.21
C GLU A 33 -13.42 5.03 29.86
N PHE A 34 -13.86 5.41 28.65
CA PHE A 34 -15.26 5.29 28.27
C PHE A 34 -15.60 4.04 27.45
N SER A 35 -14.61 3.29 26.95
CA SER A 35 -14.84 2.15 26.07
C SER A 35 -15.63 1.00 26.72
N ALA A 36 -15.54 0.85 28.02
CA ALA A 36 -16.31 -0.16 28.77
C ALA A 36 -17.81 0.15 28.82
N SER A 37 -18.18 1.46 28.82
CA SER A 37 -19.56 1.92 28.85
C SER A 37 -20.17 2.14 27.46
N ALA A 38 -19.34 2.16 26.40
CA ALA A 38 -19.75 2.37 25.03
C ALA A 38 -19.49 1.09 24.20
N PRO A 39 -20.39 0.11 24.19
CA PRO A 39 -20.18 -1.13 23.47
C PRO A 39 -20.04 -0.84 21.96
N LEU A 40 -18.95 -1.35 21.38
CA LEU A 40 -18.69 -1.25 19.95
C LEU A 40 -19.75 -2.05 19.18
N ARG A 41 -20.43 -1.39 18.25
CA ARG A 41 -21.30 -2.06 17.29
C ARG A 41 -20.44 -2.70 16.23
N MET A 42 -20.16 -3.97 16.38
CA MET A 42 -19.44 -4.75 15.35
C MET A 42 -20.37 -5.07 14.20
N PRO A 43 -19.93 -4.92 12.94
CA PRO A 43 -20.73 -5.32 11.79
C PRO A 43 -20.92 -6.83 11.79
N ARG A 44 -22.15 -7.29 11.54
CA ARG A 44 -22.47 -8.73 11.43
C ARG A 44 -21.70 -9.41 10.31
N ASP A 45 -21.55 -8.72 9.18
CA ASP A 45 -20.77 -9.16 8.03
C ASP A 45 -19.60 -8.19 7.82
N ARG A 46 -18.41 -8.65 8.24
CA ARG A 46 -17.16 -7.86 8.13
C ARG A 46 -16.77 -7.63 6.68
N MET A 47 -17.00 -8.62 5.81
CA MET A 47 -16.66 -8.51 4.39
C MET A 47 -17.53 -7.45 3.71
N ARG A 48 -18.85 -7.54 3.90
CA ARG A 48 -19.78 -6.54 3.37
C ARG A 48 -19.50 -5.14 3.90
N PHE A 49 -19.17 -5.02 5.18
CA PHE A 49 -18.79 -3.76 5.79
C PHE A 49 -17.54 -3.18 5.13
N TRP A 50 -16.47 -3.96 5.01
CA TRP A 50 -15.24 -3.52 4.35
C TRP A 50 -15.46 -3.16 2.88
N VAL A 51 -16.14 -4.02 2.12
CA VAL A 51 -16.46 -3.78 0.71
C VAL A 51 -17.28 -2.50 0.53
N SER A 52 -18.09 -2.10 1.53
CA SER A 52 -18.91 -0.87 1.43
C SER A 52 -18.10 0.43 1.34
N PHE A 53 -16.84 0.44 1.76
CA PHE A 53 -15.93 1.59 1.65
C PHE A 53 -15.19 1.65 0.30
N LEU A 54 -15.23 0.57 -0.48
CA LEU A 54 -14.56 0.55 -1.77
C LEU A 54 -15.35 1.36 -2.80
N PRO A 55 -14.65 2.02 -3.75
CA PRO A 55 -15.30 2.67 -4.88
C PRO A 55 -16.09 1.66 -5.69
N ASP A 56 -17.17 2.13 -6.32
CA ASP A 56 -18.08 1.29 -7.07
C ASP A 56 -18.28 1.74 -8.51
N GLU A 57 -18.66 0.78 -9.33
CA GLU A 57 -19.00 0.94 -10.73
C GLU A 57 -20.19 0.03 -11.09
N LYS A 58 -21.08 0.49 -11.96
CA LYS A 58 -22.17 -0.34 -12.47
C LYS A 58 -21.82 -0.94 -13.83
N ARG A 59 -21.77 -2.26 -13.93
CA ARG A 59 -21.39 -3.00 -15.14
C ARG A 59 -22.39 -4.06 -15.51
N ARG A 60 -22.49 -4.41 -16.80
CA ARG A 60 -23.31 -5.55 -17.27
C ARG A 60 -22.57 -6.86 -17.07
N LEU A 61 -23.22 -7.82 -16.47
CA LEU A 61 -22.76 -9.19 -16.43
C LEU A 61 -23.11 -9.88 -17.76
N ARG A 62 -22.13 -10.44 -18.43
CA ARG A 62 -22.27 -11.13 -19.72
C ARG A 62 -21.89 -12.61 -19.58
N PRO A 63 -22.28 -13.50 -20.49
CA PRO A 63 -21.85 -14.90 -20.48
C PRO A 63 -20.34 -15.09 -20.39
N GLY A 64 -19.58 -14.18 -20.99
CA GLY A 64 -18.12 -14.19 -20.91
C GLY A 64 -17.50 -13.55 -19.66
N GLY A 65 -18.30 -13.11 -18.68
CA GLY A 65 -17.84 -12.44 -17.48
C GLY A 65 -18.14 -10.94 -17.41
N LEU A 66 -17.58 -10.30 -16.43
CA LEU A 66 -17.71 -8.88 -16.17
C LEU A 66 -16.48 -8.15 -16.69
N HIS A 67 -16.68 -7.04 -17.40
CA HIS A 67 -15.61 -6.22 -17.93
C HIS A 67 -15.48 -4.91 -17.15
N LEU A 68 -14.31 -4.68 -16.56
CA LEU A 68 -13.98 -3.46 -15.84
C LEU A 68 -12.52 -3.06 -16.16
N PHE A 69 -12.28 -1.79 -16.45
CA PHE A 69 -10.95 -1.26 -16.82
C PHE A 69 -10.29 -1.94 -18.05
N GLY A 70 -11.06 -2.58 -18.92
CA GLY A 70 -10.53 -3.39 -20.04
C GLY A 70 -10.09 -4.80 -19.62
N LEU A 71 -10.28 -5.17 -18.36
CA LEU A 71 -10.00 -6.49 -17.82
C LEU A 71 -11.29 -7.29 -17.69
N LYS A 72 -11.16 -8.63 -17.76
CA LYS A 72 -12.27 -9.57 -17.64
C LYS A 72 -12.19 -10.32 -16.32
N TYR A 73 -13.28 -10.25 -15.55
CA TYR A 73 -13.39 -10.89 -14.24
C TYR A 73 -14.47 -11.97 -14.27
N TRP A 74 -14.22 -13.05 -13.55
CA TRP A 74 -15.14 -14.15 -13.45
C TRP A 74 -15.11 -14.83 -12.09
N HIS A 75 -16.25 -15.36 -11.69
CA HIS A 75 -16.40 -16.30 -10.61
C HIS A 75 -17.58 -17.24 -10.91
N GLY A 76 -17.45 -18.54 -10.57
CA GLY A 76 -18.46 -19.55 -10.90
C GLY A 76 -19.86 -19.25 -10.35
N ALA A 77 -19.94 -18.59 -9.18
CA ALA A 77 -21.22 -18.19 -8.60
C ALA A 77 -22.02 -17.21 -9.47
N LEU A 78 -21.35 -16.43 -10.35
CA LEU A 78 -22.00 -15.48 -11.24
C LEU A 78 -22.71 -16.16 -12.41
N ALA A 79 -22.40 -17.42 -12.70
CA ALA A 79 -23.04 -18.16 -13.80
C ALA A 79 -24.58 -18.20 -13.67
N ARG A 80 -25.09 -18.29 -12.44
CA ARG A 80 -26.53 -18.30 -12.17
C ARG A 80 -27.23 -16.96 -12.42
N ASP A 81 -26.47 -15.88 -12.36
CA ASP A 81 -26.96 -14.50 -12.49
C ASP A 81 -26.85 -14.00 -13.94
N VAL A 82 -26.04 -14.68 -14.78
CA VAL A 82 -25.92 -14.40 -16.21
C VAL A 82 -27.27 -14.57 -16.92
N GLY A 83 -27.69 -13.57 -17.67
CA GLY A 83 -28.95 -13.57 -18.41
C GLY A 83 -30.22 -13.29 -17.57
N ARG A 84 -30.14 -13.47 -16.24
CA ARG A 84 -31.26 -13.16 -15.32
C ARG A 84 -31.29 -11.68 -14.92
N MET A 85 -30.11 -11.09 -14.74
CA MET A 85 -29.99 -9.67 -14.39
C MET A 85 -30.03 -8.80 -15.67
N LYS A 86 -31.19 -8.23 -15.97
CA LYS A 86 -31.35 -7.31 -17.12
C LYS A 86 -30.68 -5.96 -16.92
N HIS A 87 -30.42 -5.58 -15.68
CA HIS A 87 -29.78 -4.32 -15.28
C HIS A 87 -28.27 -4.52 -15.00
N LYS A 88 -27.58 -3.42 -14.82
CA LYS A 88 -26.17 -3.41 -14.44
C LYS A 88 -26.04 -3.87 -12.98
N VAL A 89 -25.04 -4.71 -12.71
CA VAL A 89 -24.64 -5.13 -11.35
C VAL A 89 -23.72 -4.11 -10.73
N LEU A 90 -23.77 -3.96 -9.42
CA LEU A 90 -22.83 -3.17 -8.66
C LEU A 90 -21.52 -3.94 -8.52
N VAL A 91 -20.41 -3.29 -8.85
CA VAL A 91 -19.06 -3.84 -8.77
C VAL A 91 -18.22 -2.92 -7.93
N ARG A 92 -17.65 -3.42 -6.84
CA ARG A 92 -16.73 -2.68 -5.99
C ARG A 92 -15.32 -3.20 -6.21
N TYR A 93 -14.33 -2.32 -6.15
CA TYR A 93 -12.94 -2.68 -6.43
C TYR A 93 -11.99 -1.92 -5.51
N ASP A 94 -10.84 -2.53 -5.22
CA ASP A 94 -9.74 -1.86 -4.52
C ASP A 94 -8.84 -1.17 -5.55
N PRO A 95 -8.69 0.16 -5.53
CA PRO A 95 -7.75 0.85 -6.42
C PRO A 95 -6.29 0.44 -6.21
N GLY A 96 -5.94 -0.08 -5.05
CA GLY A 96 -4.60 -0.59 -4.73
C GLY A 96 -4.33 -1.98 -5.32
N ASP A 97 -5.40 -2.77 -5.57
CA ASP A 97 -5.29 -4.11 -6.14
C ASP A 97 -6.52 -4.46 -6.98
N ILE A 98 -6.40 -4.31 -8.30
CA ILE A 98 -7.45 -4.65 -9.26
C ILE A 98 -7.37 -6.10 -9.75
N SER A 99 -6.62 -6.99 -9.12
CA SER A 99 -6.59 -8.42 -9.46
C SER A 99 -7.92 -9.11 -9.21
N HIS A 100 -8.73 -8.53 -8.34
CA HIS A 100 -10.06 -8.99 -7.99
C HIS A 100 -11.03 -7.82 -7.81
N VAL A 101 -12.31 -8.13 -7.94
CA VAL A 101 -13.41 -7.19 -7.73
C VAL A 101 -14.55 -7.88 -6.99
N PHE A 102 -15.36 -7.11 -6.30
CA PHE A 102 -16.52 -7.61 -5.56
C PHE A 102 -17.78 -7.28 -6.34
N VAL A 103 -18.49 -8.32 -6.76
CA VAL A 103 -19.71 -8.23 -7.58
C VAL A 103 -20.92 -8.50 -6.72
N GLU A 104 -21.89 -7.59 -6.68
CA GLU A 104 -23.16 -7.80 -6.01
C GLU A 104 -24.04 -8.71 -6.86
N ARG A 105 -24.46 -9.82 -6.26
CA ARG A 105 -25.37 -10.79 -6.88
C ARG A 105 -26.82 -10.39 -6.73
N SER A 106 -27.69 -11.08 -7.46
CA SER A 106 -29.16 -10.95 -7.31
C SER A 106 -29.66 -11.20 -5.88
N SER A 107 -28.92 -11.96 -5.07
CA SER A 107 -29.19 -12.19 -3.64
C SER A 107 -28.78 -11.03 -2.72
N GLY A 108 -28.15 -9.97 -3.22
CA GLY A 108 -27.57 -8.88 -2.43
C GLY A 108 -26.24 -9.25 -1.74
N GLN A 109 -25.71 -10.43 -1.97
CA GLN A 109 -24.40 -10.84 -1.48
C GLN A 109 -23.31 -10.44 -2.44
N PHE A 110 -22.14 -10.05 -1.91
CA PHE A 110 -20.95 -9.82 -2.71
C PHE A 110 -20.18 -11.13 -2.93
N VAL A 111 -19.68 -11.31 -4.14
CA VAL A 111 -18.76 -12.40 -4.49
C VAL A 111 -17.49 -11.79 -5.07
N GLU A 112 -16.36 -12.33 -4.64
CA GLU A 112 -15.05 -11.95 -5.17
C GLU A 112 -14.85 -12.60 -6.55
N ALA A 113 -14.82 -11.79 -7.59
CA ALA A 113 -14.51 -12.21 -8.95
C ALA A 113 -13.08 -11.83 -9.29
N ARG A 114 -12.31 -12.76 -9.79
CA ARG A 114 -10.91 -12.57 -10.16
C ARG A 114 -10.77 -12.51 -11.67
N TRP A 115 -9.69 -11.94 -12.15
CA TRP A 115 -9.35 -12.07 -13.57
C TRP A 115 -9.07 -13.54 -13.94
N HIS A 116 -9.18 -13.83 -15.21
CA HIS A 116 -9.16 -15.20 -15.71
C HIS A 116 -7.83 -15.93 -15.47
N ASP A 117 -6.72 -15.20 -15.47
CA ASP A 117 -5.38 -15.77 -15.29
C ASP A 117 -4.84 -15.49 -13.88
N LEU A 118 -4.96 -16.47 -13.00
CA LEU A 118 -4.55 -16.38 -11.59
C LEU A 118 -3.02 -16.31 -11.40
N THR A 119 -2.23 -16.56 -12.45
CA THR A 119 -0.77 -16.47 -12.40
C THR A 119 -0.26 -15.04 -12.48
N LEU A 120 -1.14 -14.10 -12.84
CA LEU A 120 -0.77 -12.70 -12.98
C LEU A 120 -0.62 -12.02 -11.62
N PRO A 121 0.41 -11.16 -11.48
CA PRO A 121 0.64 -10.45 -10.22
C PRO A 121 -0.44 -9.41 -9.95
N SER A 122 -0.71 -9.13 -8.67
CA SER A 122 -1.59 -8.03 -8.31
C SER A 122 -1.01 -6.69 -8.77
N ILE A 123 -1.87 -5.80 -9.27
CA ILE A 123 -1.49 -4.46 -9.72
C ILE A 123 -2.51 -3.44 -9.25
N SER A 124 -2.07 -2.19 -9.07
CA SER A 124 -2.96 -1.09 -8.77
C SER A 124 -3.62 -0.52 -10.04
N LEU A 125 -4.79 0.10 -9.87
CA LEU A 125 -5.49 0.80 -10.95
C LEU A 125 -4.63 1.93 -11.56
N HIS A 126 -3.81 2.59 -10.75
CA HIS A 126 -2.92 3.64 -11.20
C HIS A 126 -1.85 3.10 -12.17
N GLU A 127 -1.15 2.03 -11.78
CA GLU A 127 -0.14 1.38 -12.63
C GLU A 127 -0.76 0.87 -13.93
N TRP A 128 -1.92 0.22 -13.85
CA TRP A 128 -2.66 -0.25 -15.01
C TRP A 128 -3.01 0.87 -15.99
N ARG A 129 -3.58 1.97 -15.48
CA ARG A 129 -3.94 3.13 -16.30
C ARG A 129 -2.72 3.79 -16.97
N ASN A 130 -1.60 3.86 -16.27
CA ASN A 130 -0.37 4.44 -16.82
C ASN A 130 0.18 3.58 -17.96
N GLU A 131 0.17 2.26 -17.82
CA GLU A 131 0.59 1.36 -18.90
C GLU A 131 -0.36 1.42 -20.11
N LEU A 132 -1.67 1.49 -19.88
CA LEU A 132 -2.62 1.68 -20.96
C LEU A 132 -2.39 2.98 -21.74
N ARG A 133 -2.12 4.08 -21.04
CA ARG A 133 -1.81 5.37 -21.67
C ARG A 133 -0.53 5.32 -22.49
N ALA A 134 0.51 4.70 -21.97
CA ALA A 134 1.79 4.53 -22.67
C ALA A 134 1.64 3.71 -23.96
N ARG A 135 0.82 2.64 -23.92
CA ARG A 135 0.54 1.80 -25.10
C ARG A 135 -0.34 2.48 -26.15
N ASN A 136 -1.37 3.19 -25.73
CA ASN A 136 -2.26 3.88 -26.69
C ASN A 136 -1.52 4.94 -27.52
N LYS A 137 -0.35 5.33 -27.09
CA LYS A 137 0.55 6.23 -27.83
C LYS A 137 1.35 5.49 -28.90
N LYS A 138 1.47 4.19 -28.84
CA LYS A 138 2.38 3.40 -29.72
C LYS A 138 1.77 2.38 -30.66
N ALA A 139 0.59 1.84 -30.50
CA ALA A 139 0.02 0.92 -31.49
C ALA A 139 -1.36 0.34 -31.15
N ARG A 140 -2.11 0.03 -32.21
CA ARG A 140 -3.44 -0.59 -32.25
C ARG A 140 -3.43 -2.11 -32.25
N ASP A 141 -2.30 -2.78 -32.07
CA ASP A 141 -2.20 -4.22 -32.28
C ASP A 141 -1.92 -5.03 -31.02
N GLU A 142 -2.58 -6.15 -30.95
CA GLU A 142 -2.52 -7.26 -29.99
C GLU A 142 -2.20 -6.89 -28.53
N ARG A 143 -3.28 -6.69 -27.77
CA ARG A 143 -3.21 -6.46 -26.33
C ARG A 143 -2.86 -7.73 -25.59
N ASP A 144 -1.59 -8.04 -25.45
CA ASP A 144 -1.14 -9.06 -24.50
C ASP A 144 -1.21 -8.50 -23.07
N THR A 145 -2.37 -8.69 -22.46
CA THR A 145 -2.65 -8.24 -21.10
C THR A 145 -1.70 -8.89 -20.07
N ALA A 146 -1.34 -10.14 -20.33
CA ALA A 146 -0.46 -10.90 -19.44
C ALA A 146 0.98 -10.34 -19.48
N ALA A 147 1.48 -10.00 -20.66
CA ALA A 147 2.79 -9.36 -20.80
C ALA A 147 2.83 -8.00 -20.12
N MET A 148 1.76 -7.20 -20.24
CA MET A 148 1.66 -5.92 -19.53
C MET A 148 1.75 -6.08 -18.01
N MET A 149 1.00 -7.00 -17.45
CA MET A 149 0.99 -7.23 -16.00
C MET A 149 2.35 -7.70 -15.49
N ARG A 150 3.00 -8.61 -16.22
CA ARG A 150 4.38 -9.03 -15.91
C ARG A 150 5.37 -7.87 -15.98
N ALA A 151 5.24 -6.99 -16.96
CA ALA A 151 6.08 -5.80 -17.10
C ALA A 151 5.90 -4.83 -15.93
N ILE A 152 4.66 -4.58 -15.48
CA ILE A 152 4.37 -3.73 -14.32
C ILE A 152 5.00 -4.33 -13.05
N ALA A 153 4.82 -5.62 -12.81
CA ALA A 153 5.40 -6.30 -11.67
C ALA A 153 6.93 -6.21 -11.66
N ARG A 154 7.57 -6.39 -12.83
CA ARG A 154 9.02 -6.27 -12.99
C ARG A 154 9.53 -4.86 -12.68
N LYS A 155 8.85 -3.83 -13.21
CA LYS A 155 9.19 -2.42 -12.91
C LYS A 155 9.12 -2.14 -11.41
N ARG A 156 8.07 -2.62 -10.73
CA ARG A 156 7.90 -2.46 -9.28
C ARG A 156 9.06 -3.10 -8.50
N GLN A 157 9.45 -4.31 -8.87
CA GLN A 157 10.60 -4.99 -8.26
C GLN A 157 11.91 -4.20 -8.43
N ILE A 158 12.16 -3.65 -9.62
CA ILE A 158 13.37 -2.86 -9.89
C ILE A 158 13.38 -1.60 -9.03
N VAL A 159 12.27 -0.87 -8.94
CA VAL A 159 12.16 0.34 -8.10
C VAL A 159 12.36 0.01 -6.62
N GLU A 160 11.80 -1.08 -6.14
CA GLU A 160 11.97 -1.52 -4.76
C GLU A 160 13.42 -1.92 -4.47
N GLN A 161 14.07 -2.65 -5.36
CA GLN A 161 15.49 -3.00 -5.23
C GLN A 161 16.38 -1.74 -5.24
N ALA A 162 16.13 -0.79 -6.14
CA ALA A 162 16.87 0.46 -6.21
C ALA A 162 16.70 1.30 -4.93
N SER A 163 15.48 1.38 -4.40
CA SER A 163 15.22 2.10 -3.14
C SER A 163 15.93 1.47 -1.94
N ARG A 164 15.94 0.13 -1.85
CA ARG A 164 16.69 -0.61 -0.82
C ARG A 164 18.19 -0.40 -0.95
N ALA A 165 18.73 -0.46 -2.18
CA ALA A 165 20.16 -0.18 -2.43
C ALA A 165 20.56 1.23 -2.04
N THR A 166 19.73 2.24 -2.37
CA THR A 166 19.95 3.63 -2.00
C THR A 166 19.95 3.82 -0.47
N LEU A 167 19.00 3.21 0.22
CA LEU A 167 18.95 3.26 1.69
C LEU A 167 20.17 2.57 2.33
N SER A 168 20.62 1.44 1.78
CA SER A 168 21.84 0.75 2.22
C SER A 168 23.06 1.61 2.02
N ALA A 169 23.23 2.20 0.83
CA ALA A 169 24.36 3.08 0.51
C ALA A 169 24.40 4.31 1.43
N ARG A 170 23.25 4.94 1.72
CA ARG A 170 23.18 6.07 2.68
C ARG A 170 23.57 5.65 4.09
N ARG A 171 23.17 4.47 4.55
CA ARG A 171 23.56 3.93 5.88
C ARG A 171 25.07 3.65 5.95
N THR A 172 25.64 3.10 4.88
CA THR A 172 27.08 2.81 4.81
C THR A 172 27.89 4.11 4.73
N GLY A 173 27.48 5.07 3.91
CA GLY A 173 28.13 6.38 3.82
C GLY A 173 28.04 7.21 5.12
N GLY A 174 26.91 7.10 5.85
CA GLY A 174 26.77 7.70 7.18
C GLY A 174 27.72 7.08 8.20
N LYS A 175 27.91 5.75 8.17
CA LYS A 175 28.87 5.05 9.05
C LYS A 175 30.32 5.38 8.71
N MET A 176 30.67 5.54 7.43
CA MET A 176 32.02 5.97 7.05
C MET A 176 32.32 7.40 7.53
N ARG A 177 31.39 8.35 7.34
CA ARG A 177 31.57 9.72 7.84
C ARG A 177 31.66 9.82 9.36
N SER A 178 30.96 8.95 10.09
CA SER A 178 31.09 8.89 11.56
C SER A 178 32.47 8.35 11.96
N ARG A 179 32.98 7.31 11.27
CA ARG A 179 34.31 6.78 11.52
C ARG A 179 35.43 7.76 11.21
N GLU A 180 35.34 8.48 10.06
CA GLU A 180 36.31 9.54 9.74
C GLU A 180 36.31 10.66 10.79
N LYS A 181 35.12 11.05 11.32
CA LYS A 181 35.05 12.03 12.41
C LYS A 181 35.67 11.52 13.70
N ASP A 182 35.43 10.27 14.07
CA ASP A 182 36.02 9.67 15.27
C ASP A 182 37.54 9.52 15.14
N ASP A 183 38.05 9.15 13.95
CA ASP A 183 39.48 9.05 13.67
C ASP A 183 40.19 10.43 13.66
N ASP A 184 39.52 11.48 13.17
CA ASP A 184 40.04 12.87 13.23
C ASP A 184 40.03 13.41 14.67
N GLU A 185 39.04 13.08 15.49
CA GLU A 185 38.96 13.48 16.89
C GLU A 185 40.04 12.78 17.75
N PHE A 186 40.34 11.49 17.46
CA PHE A 186 41.46 10.79 18.08
C PHE A 186 42.84 11.20 17.56
N GLY A 187 42.92 11.64 16.29
CA GLY A 187 44.15 12.18 15.71
C GLY A 187 44.62 13.48 16.37
N THR A 188 43.66 14.32 16.71
CA THR A 188 43.94 15.62 17.37
C THR A 188 44.43 15.47 18.81
N LEU A 189 44.06 14.38 19.50
CA LEU A 189 44.51 14.10 20.88
C LEU A 189 45.92 13.51 20.98
N ARG A 190 46.49 13.00 19.89
CA ARG A 190 47.87 12.45 19.88
C ARG A 190 48.96 13.54 19.70
N GLY A 191 48.59 14.78 19.42
CA GLY A 191 49.49 15.91 19.20
C GLY A 191 49.77 16.78 20.45
N VAL A 192 49.31 16.40 21.63
CA VAL A 192 49.62 17.12 22.87
C VAL A 192 50.99 16.73 23.38
N ASP A 193 52.01 17.52 23.02
CA ASP A 193 53.39 17.41 23.48
C ASP A 193 53.44 17.81 24.97
N LEU A 194 53.47 16.82 25.87
CA LEU A 194 53.67 17.02 27.31
C LEU A 194 55.16 17.32 27.58
N ARG A 195 55.65 18.52 27.24
CA ARG A 195 56.91 19.04 27.78
C ARG A 195 56.69 19.52 29.20
N VAL A 196 57.09 18.71 30.13
CA VAL A 196 57.22 19.08 31.56
C VAL A 196 58.41 20.07 31.64
N PRO A 197 58.24 21.26 32.22
CA PRO A 197 59.38 22.14 32.47
C PRO A 197 60.19 21.54 33.61
N VAL A 198 61.49 21.23 33.31
CA VAL A 198 62.48 20.89 34.32
C VAL A 198 62.81 22.18 35.08
N ALA A 199 62.52 22.19 36.38
CA ALA A 199 62.99 23.23 37.26
C ALA A 199 64.50 23.14 37.38
N GLY A 200 65.21 24.18 36.90
CA GLY A 200 66.63 24.34 37.12
C GLY A 200 66.86 24.92 38.52
N GLU A 201 67.71 24.26 39.25
CA GLU A 201 68.35 24.77 40.44
C GLU A 201 69.32 25.91 40.04
N ASP A 202 69.20 27.03 40.77
CA ASP A 202 70.23 27.79 41.51
C ASP A 202 69.63 29.14 41.95
#